data_f1e9cf9a41a92cb7bb5dc7fd27c832aa
#
_entry.id   f1e9cf9a41a92cb7bb5dc7fd27c832aa
#
_cell.length_a   1.000
_cell.length_b   1.000
_cell.length_c   1.000
_cell.angle_alpha   90.00
_cell.angle_beta   90.00
_cell.angle_gamma   90.00
#
_symmetry.space_group_name_H-M   'P 1'
#
loop_
_entity.id
_entity.type
_entity.pdbx_description
1 polymer ?
#
loop_
_entity_poly.entity_id
_entity_poly.type
_entity_poly.pdbx_seq_one_letter_code
_entity_poly.pdbx_strand_id
1 'polypeptide(L)'
;ITTAEPRPTLLNYLSDPYGCIIDMEAGVTEDGIVSGTGPYVATSLVTGEELNLEKNENYWDGEPGFDNVTVLTISDGDTLTMALQSGEIDGAYGMPYASYPLFQNEDYTFSSCATSRAFFAHMNFESEIIQDSAVRQAIAMGIDKERFVDDLLDGNGYPAAGVYPDNFSFGGDAVTAKEYDPDGAKTILEEAGWVDTDGDGIREKDGQTLTIRWLTYPSRQELPLLAEAVQSSLGDIGFEVIINSTADHNSIRVDPTAWDVYASAMVTAPTGDP
;
A
#
# COMPACT_ATOMS: atom_id res chain seq x y z
N ILE A 1 19.46 2.64 27.95
CA ILE A 1 20.13 2.73 26.63
C ILE A 1 21.10 3.90 26.68
N THR A 2 22.34 3.69 26.21
CA THR A 2 23.36 4.73 26.13
C THR A 2 23.83 4.83 24.68
N THR A 3 23.84 6.04 24.12
CA THR A 3 24.30 6.31 22.75
C THR A 3 25.63 7.06 22.80
N ALA A 4 26.48 6.86 21.79
CA ALA A 4 27.77 7.54 21.68
C ALA A 4 27.61 9.05 21.40
N GLU A 5 26.50 9.44 20.76
CA GLU A 5 26.15 10.81 20.43
C GLU A 5 24.67 11.06 20.77
N PRO A 6 24.23 12.32 20.94
CA PRO A 6 22.81 12.63 21.12
C PRO A 6 21.97 12.10 19.94
N ARG A 7 20.91 11.37 20.24
CA ARG A 7 19.95 10.81 19.28
C ARG A 7 18.54 11.27 19.67
N PRO A 8 18.09 12.47 19.25
CA PRO A 8 16.79 13.01 19.64
C PRO A 8 15.61 12.15 19.20
N THR A 9 15.76 11.43 18.08
CA THR A 9 14.73 10.56 17.48
C THR A 9 14.79 9.10 17.99
N LEU A 10 15.62 8.80 18.99
CA LEU A 10 15.79 7.42 19.50
C LEU A 10 14.48 6.79 19.96
N LEU A 11 13.61 7.56 20.62
CA LEU A 11 12.32 7.04 21.09
C LEU A 11 11.38 6.70 19.93
N ASN A 12 11.44 7.47 18.84
CA ASN A 12 10.68 7.18 17.63
C ASN A 12 11.15 5.85 17.03
N TYR A 13 12.47 5.62 16.89
CA TYR A 13 12.98 4.35 16.38
C TYR A 13 12.62 3.15 17.28
N LEU A 14 12.58 3.34 18.59
CA LEU A 14 12.18 2.29 19.53
C LEU A 14 10.67 2.00 19.53
N SER A 15 9.85 2.86 18.92
CA SER A 15 8.42 2.62 18.73
C SER A 15 8.11 1.78 17.49
N ASP A 16 9.11 1.51 16.65
CA ASP A 16 8.96 0.61 15.51
C ASP A 16 8.69 -0.82 16.00
N PRO A 17 7.73 -1.56 15.39
CA PRO A 17 7.44 -2.95 15.78
C PRO A 17 8.66 -3.88 15.73
N TYR A 18 9.65 -3.60 14.87
CA TYR A 18 10.93 -4.34 14.83
C TYR A 18 11.85 -4.05 16.02
N GLY A 19 11.57 -2.98 16.77
CA GLY A 19 12.26 -2.62 18.02
C GLY A 19 11.66 -3.26 19.28
N CYS A 20 10.81 -4.28 19.14
CA CYS A 20 10.14 -4.93 20.26
C CYS A 20 11.12 -5.52 21.26
N ILE A 21 10.74 -5.51 22.55
CA ILE A 21 11.53 -6.08 23.64
C ILE A 21 11.22 -7.58 23.72
N ILE A 22 12.24 -8.40 23.59
CA ILE A 22 12.15 -9.85 23.70
C ILE A 22 13.07 -10.40 24.79
N ASP A 23 12.71 -11.54 25.35
CA ASP A 23 13.56 -12.28 26.28
C ASP A 23 14.61 -13.10 25.50
N MET A 24 15.84 -12.61 25.51
CA MET A 24 16.96 -13.28 24.83
C MET A 24 17.39 -14.59 25.52
N GLU A 25 17.07 -14.79 26.80
CA GLU A 25 17.39 -16.04 27.51
C GLU A 25 16.42 -17.15 27.13
N ALA A 26 15.16 -16.79 26.87
CA ALA A 26 14.16 -17.73 26.33
C ALA A 26 14.48 -18.16 24.89
N GLY A 27 15.22 -17.32 24.16
CA GLY A 27 15.60 -17.60 22.78
C GLY A 27 14.44 -17.51 21.79
N VAL A 28 14.64 -18.12 20.61
CA VAL A 28 13.65 -18.25 19.54
C VAL A 28 13.36 -19.72 19.33
N THR A 29 12.08 -20.11 19.32
CA THR A 29 11.69 -21.50 19.04
C THR A 29 11.96 -21.88 17.57
N GLU A 30 11.88 -23.18 17.25
CA GLU A 30 12.03 -23.67 15.86
C GLU A 30 10.96 -23.06 14.94
N ASP A 31 9.77 -22.77 15.45
CA ASP A 31 8.65 -22.15 14.72
C ASP A 31 8.78 -20.61 14.62
N GLY A 32 9.83 -20.02 15.19
CA GLY A 32 10.06 -18.57 15.16
C GLY A 32 9.36 -17.77 16.26
N ILE A 33 8.81 -18.43 17.28
CA ILE A 33 8.15 -17.77 18.42
C ILE A 33 9.21 -17.19 19.36
N VAL A 34 8.96 -15.99 19.86
CA VAL A 34 9.77 -15.29 20.87
C VAL A 34 8.93 -14.96 22.10
N SER A 35 9.56 -14.90 23.26
CA SER A 35 8.95 -14.39 24.49
C SER A 35 9.07 -12.87 24.55
N GLY A 36 7.95 -12.19 24.63
CA GLY A 36 7.86 -10.73 24.69
C GLY A 36 7.19 -10.24 25.96
N THR A 37 6.79 -8.97 25.98
CA THR A 37 6.15 -8.30 27.13
C THR A 37 4.65 -8.02 26.90
N GLY A 38 4.07 -8.63 25.89
CA GLY A 38 2.67 -8.40 25.48
C GLY A 38 1.64 -9.08 26.38
N PRO A 39 0.34 -8.78 26.15
CA PRO A 39 -0.78 -9.35 26.92
C PRO A 39 -1.00 -10.84 26.64
N TYR A 40 -0.47 -11.37 25.54
CA TYR A 40 -0.61 -12.78 25.14
C TYR A 40 0.74 -13.41 24.86
N VAL A 41 0.82 -14.70 25.07
CA VAL A 41 1.98 -15.55 24.79
C VAL A 41 1.63 -16.45 23.58
N ALA A 42 2.49 -16.47 22.58
CA ALA A 42 2.33 -17.36 21.43
C ALA A 42 2.65 -18.80 21.84
N THR A 43 1.74 -19.72 21.53
CA THR A 43 1.87 -21.15 21.86
C THR A 43 2.15 -22.01 20.63
N SER A 44 1.68 -21.58 19.46
CA SER A 44 2.00 -22.21 18.19
C SER A 44 1.93 -21.21 17.04
N LEU A 45 2.74 -21.41 16.01
CA LEU A 45 2.76 -20.60 14.79
C LEU A 45 2.92 -21.52 13.57
N VAL A 46 1.95 -21.44 12.66
CA VAL A 46 2.07 -21.97 11.31
C VAL A 46 2.13 -20.76 10.37
N THR A 47 3.32 -20.48 9.87
CA THR A 47 3.57 -19.28 9.06
C THR A 47 2.65 -19.19 7.85
N GLY A 48 1.92 -18.07 7.73
CA GLY A 48 0.96 -17.85 6.65
C GLY A 48 -0.40 -18.54 6.83
N GLU A 49 -0.63 -19.22 7.94
CA GLU A 49 -1.88 -19.92 8.22
C GLU A 49 -2.48 -19.47 9.57
N GLU A 50 -1.83 -19.79 10.69
CA GLU A 50 -2.44 -19.66 12.02
C GLU A 50 -1.40 -19.33 13.10
N LEU A 51 -1.79 -18.44 14.01
CA LEU A 51 -1.06 -18.14 15.25
C LEU A 51 -2.01 -18.34 16.44
N ASN A 52 -1.65 -19.22 17.37
CA ASN A 52 -2.38 -19.43 18.63
C ASN A 52 -1.68 -18.72 19.79
N LEU A 53 -2.49 -18.06 20.57
CA LEU A 53 -2.08 -17.22 21.69
C LEU A 53 -2.86 -17.60 22.95
N GLU A 54 -2.18 -17.64 24.09
CA GLU A 54 -2.78 -17.73 25.43
C GLU A 54 -2.52 -16.46 26.22
N LYS A 55 -3.41 -16.13 27.15
CA LYS A 55 -3.22 -14.93 27.98
C LYS A 55 -1.91 -15.00 28.80
N ASN A 56 -1.25 -13.87 28.93
CA ASN A 56 -0.09 -13.70 29.78
C ASN A 56 -0.55 -13.37 31.20
N GLU A 57 -0.53 -14.35 32.09
CA GLU A 57 -0.93 -14.20 33.50
C GLU A 57 -0.06 -13.16 34.25
N ASN A 58 1.12 -12.82 33.72
CA ASN A 58 2.05 -11.86 34.30
C ASN A 58 2.08 -10.54 33.52
N TYR A 59 1.04 -10.26 32.71
CA TYR A 59 1.02 -9.03 31.96
C TYR A 59 0.98 -7.81 32.90
N TRP A 60 1.85 -6.85 32.65
CA TRP A 60 2.11 -5.71 33.53
C TRP A 60 1.00 -4.64 33.54
N ASP A 61 0.13 -4.60 32.52
CA ASP A 61 -0.93 -3.60 32.33
C ASP A 61 -2.34 -4.21 32.49
N GLY A 62 -2.48 -5.14 33.44
CA GLY A 62 -3.76 -5.71 33.82
C GLY A 62 -4.04 -7.08 33.19
N GLU A 63 -5.25 -7.59 33.41
CA GLU A 63 -5.65 -8.91 32.93
C GLU A 63 -6.19 -8.81 31.49
N PRO A 64 -5.66 -9.61 30.54
CA PRO A 64 -6.19 -9.68 29.17
C PRO A 64 -7.64 -10.15 29.15
N GLY A 65 -8.45 -9.61 28.21
CA GLY A 65 -9.89 -9.84 28.15
C GLY A 65 -10.30 -11.25 27.68
N PHE A 66 -9.41 -11.98 27.02
CA PHE A 66 -9.65 -13.34 26.52
C PHE A 66 -8.59 -14.30 27.03
N ASP A 67 -8.97 -15.53 27.33
CA ASP A 67 -8.03 -16.55 27.74
C ASP A 67 -7.18 -17.06 26.58
N ASN A 68 -7.80 -17.20 25.39
CA ASN A 68 -7.18 -17.68 24.17
C ASN A 68 -7.56 -16.79 23.00
N VAL A 69 -6.62 -16.59 22.06
CA VAL A 69 -6.84 -15.90 20.78
C VAL A 69 -6.21 -16.71 19.66
N THR A 70 -6.97 -16.99 18.62
CA THR A 70 -6.45 -17.58 17.38
C THR A 70 -6.47 -16.54 16.26
N VAL A 71 -5.33 -16.29 15.64
CA VAL A 71 -5.20 -15.39 14.50
C VAL A 71 -5.04 -16.22 13.24
N LEU A 72 -6.00 -16.10 12.31
CA LEU A 72 -6.00 -16.79 11.02
C LEU A 72 -5.52 -15.85 9.91
N THR A 73 -4.74 -16.35 8.98
CA THR A 73 -4.35 -15.64 7.77
C THR A 73 -5.33 -15.94 6.65
N ILE A 74 -6.23 -15.01 6.34
CA ILE A 74 -7.18 -15.10 5.24
C ILE A 74 -6.83 -14.04 4.20
N SER A 75 -6.21 -14.46 3.10
CA SER A 75 -5.67 -13.53 2.09
C SER A 75 -6.72 -13.04 1.09
N ASP A 76 -7.81 -13.79 0.92
CA ASP A 76 -8.90 -13.44 0.02
C ASP A 76 -9.96 -12.64 0.74
N GLY A 77 -10.30 -11.45 0.22
CA GLY A 77 -11.20 -10.52 0.88
C GLY A 77 -12.65 -10.96 0.94
N ASP A 78 -13.12 -11.69 -0.07
CA ASP A 78 -14.48 -12.23 -0.08
C ASP A 78 -14.61 -13.36 0.94
N THR A 79 -13.59 -14.20 1.03
CA THR A 79 -13.50 -15.26 2.05
C THR A 79 -13.47 -14.67 3.46
N LEU A 80 -12.69 -13.61 3.68
CA LEU A 80 -12.63 -12.89 4.96
C LEU A 80 -13.99 -12.30 5.34
N THR A 81 -14.68 -11.69 4.36
CA THR A 81 -16.03 -11.13 4.53
C THR A 81 -17.03 -12.22 4.94
N MET A 82 -17.02 -13.35 4.24
CA MET A 82 -17.92 -14.48 4.54
C MET A 82 -17.63 -15.12 5.90
N ALA A 83 -16.36 -15.27 6.27
CA ALA A 83 -15.97 -15.83 7.56
C ALA A 83 -16.47 -14.98 8.74
N LEU A 84 -16.37 -13.64 8.62
CA LEU A 84 -16.90 -12.72 9.64
C LEU A 84 -18.44 -12.73 9.68
N GLN A 85 -19.12 -12.74 8.52
CA GLN A 85 -20.59 -12.79 8.47
C GLN A 85 -21.17 -14.09 9.00
N SER A 86 -20.47 -15.22 8.79
CA SER A 86 -20.92 -16.53 9.29
C SER A 86 -20.64 -16.76 10.79
N GLY A 87 -19.83 -15.89 11.40
CA GLY A 87 -19.37 -16.07 12.79
C GLY A 87 -18.28 -17.14 12.93
N GLU A 88 -17.61 -17.51 11.84
CA GLU A 88 -16.43 -18.39 11.88
C GLU A 88 -15.24 -17.68 12.54
N ILE A 89 -15.17 -16.36 12.40
CA ILE A 89 -14.23 -15.47 13.09
C ILE A 89 -15.01 -14.37 13.83
N ASP A 90 -14.46 -13.94 14.97
CA ASP A 90 -15.07 -12.92 15.84
C ASP A 90 -14.66 -11.50 15.47
N GLY A 91 -13.55 -11.33 14.74
CA GLY A 91 -13.03 -10.06 14.32
C GLY A 91 -12.17 -10.16 13.06
N ALA A 92 -12.15 -9.11 12.25
CA ALA A 92 -11.36 -9.05 11.03
C ALA A 92 -10.59 -7.73 10.95
N TYR A 93 -9.37 -7.80 10.41
CA TYR A 93 -8.53 -6.65 10.11
C TYR A 93 -8.22 -6.63 8.60
N GLY A 94 -8.30 -5.43 7.99
CA GLY A 94 -7.97 -5.27 6.57
C GLY A 94 -9.08 -5.75 5.65
N MET A 95 -10.35 -5.56 6.05
CA MET A 95 -11.52 -5.83 5.20
C MET A 95 -11.47 -5.03 3.90
N PRO A 96 -11.95 -5.59 2.77
CA PRO A 96 -12.16 -4.83 1.55
C PRO A 96 -13.10 -3.64 1.78
N TYR A 97 -12.82 -2.48 1.19
CA TYR A 97 -13.67 -1.30 1.33
C TYR A 97 -15.10 -1.56 0.84
N ALA A 98 -15.27 -2.30 -0.25
CA ALA A 98 -16.58 -2.70 -0.77
C ALA A 98 -17.44 -3.52 0.21
N SER A 99 -16.81 -4.15 1.21
CA SER A 99 -17.50 -4.91 2.25
C SER A 99 -17.90 -4.09 3.48
N TYR A 100 -17.41 -2.85 3.62
CA TYR A 100 -17.67 -2.00 4.80
C TYR A 100 -19.15 -1.80 5.09
N PRO A 101 -20.03 -1.52 4.10
CA PRO A 101 -21.46 -1.34 4.36
C PRO A 101 -22.14 -2.56 5.01
N LEU A 102 -21.59 -3.76 4.85
CA LEU A 102 -22.13 -4.98 5.45
C LEU A 102 -21.94 -5.02 6.98
N PHE A 103 -20.95 -4.27 7.49
CA PHE A 103 -20.53 -4.28 8.90
C PHE A 103 -20.77 -2.95 9.61
N GLN A 104 -21.29 -1.93 8.91
CA GLN A 104 -21.65 -0.63 9.49
C GLN A 104 -23.09 -0.64 9.97
N ASN A 105 -23.41 -1.53 10.93
CA ASN A 105 -24.73 -1.71 11.51
C ASN A 105 -24.62 -2.06 13.01
N GLU A 106 -25.76 -2.31 13.68
CA GLU A 106 -25.81 -2.55 15.12
C GLU A 106 -25.23 -3.90 15.57
N ASP A 107 -25.06 -4.84 14.65
CA ASP A 107 -24.56 -6.18 14.96
C ASP A 107 -23.01 -6.24 15.07
N TYR A 108 -22.34 -5.20 14.58
CA TYR A 108 -20.87 -5.17 14.54
C TYR A 108 -20.31 -3.89 15.17
N THR A 109 -19.15 -3.98 15.75
CA THR A 109 -18.32 -2.83 16.09
C THR A 109 -17.37 -2.55 14.94
N PHE A 110 -17.61 -1.49 14.18
CA PHE A 110 -16.80 -1.06 13.07
C PHE A 110 -15.87 0.09 13.46
N SER A 111 -14.59 0.00 13.12
CA SER A 111 -13.62 1.06 13.35
C SER A 111 -12.72 1.25 12.13
N SER A 112 -12.59 2.47 11.66
CA SER A 112 -11.67 2.88 10.60
C SER A 112 -10.93 4.14 11.02
N CYS A 113 -9.66 4.22 10.70
CA CYS A 113 -8.85 5.40 10.99
C CYS A 113 -7.84 5.66 9.87
N ALA A 114 -7.52 6.93 9.65
CA ALA A 114 -6.44 7.32 8.77
C ALA A 114 -5.10 6.79 9.29
N THR A 115 -4.29 6.28 8.38
CA THR A 115 -2.94 5.78 8.67
C THR A 115 -1.91 6.59 7.90
N SER A 116 -0.63 6.32 8.13
CA SER A 116 0.46 6.87 7.30
C SER A 116 0.75 6.05 6.04
N ARG A 117 -0.17 5.16 5.64
CA ARG A 117 -0.01 4.41 4.39
C ARG A 117 -0.34 5.30 3.20
N ALA A 118 0.54 5.30 2.22
CA ALA A 118 0.33 5.94 0.94
C ALA A 118 0.59 4.95 -0.20
N PHE A 119 -0.13 5.14 -1.30
CA PHE A 119 0.04 4.39 -2.54
C PHE A 119 0.87 5.24 -3.49
N PHE A 120 1.93 4.65 -4.05
CA PHE A 120 2.89 5.34 -4.90
C PHE A 120 3.00 4.69 -6.26
N ALA A 121 3.16 5.51 -7.28
CA ALA A 121 3.66 5.12 -8.59
C ALA A 121 5.13 5.55 -8.71
N HIS A 122 6.05 4.64 -8.41
CA HIS A 122 7.49 4.87 -8.52
C HIS A 122 7.90 4.81 -9.99
N MET A 123 8.45 5.88 -10.51
CA MET A 123 8.93 5.96 -11.88
C MET A 123 10.36 5.46 -12.00
N ASN A 124 10.62 4.56 -12.94
CA ASN A 124 11.94 4.02 -13.20
C ASN A 124 12.74 4.93 -14.14
N PHE A 125 13.66 5.71 -13.60
CA PHE A 125 14.46 6.65 -14.40
C PHE A 125 15.52 5.98 -15.29
N GLU A 126 15.72 4.66 -15.20
CA GLU A 126 16.54 3.91 -16.15
C GLU A 126 15.74 3.51 -17.41
N SER A 127 14.41 3.60 -17.37
CA SER A 127 13.55 3.41 -18.55
C SER A 127 13.62 4.63 -19.48
N GLU A 128 13.91 4.42 -20.75
CA GLU A 128 14.02 5.50 -21.75
C GLU A 128 12.72 6.32 -21.85
N ILE A 129 11.56 5.66 -21.81
CA ILE A 129 10.27 6.33 -21.93
C ILE A 129 9.99 7.23 -20.70
N ILE A 130 10.43 6.81 -19.51
CA ILE A 130 10.29 7.58 -18.27
C ILE A 130 11.30 8.73 -18.18
N GLN A 131 12.39 8.69 -18.93
CA GLN A 131 13.32 9.83 -19.01
C GLN A 131 12.71 11.06 -19.68
N ASP A 132 11.70 10.88 -20.56
CA ASP A 132 10.97 12.01 -21.13
C ASP A 132 10.09 12.67 -20.04
N SER A 133 10.35 13.97 -19.79
CA SER A 133 9.62 14.74 -18.78
C SER A 133 8.15 14.94 -19.13
N ALA A 134 7.80 14.98 -20.42
CA ALA A 134 6.43 15.10 -20.88
C ALA A 134 5.63 13.85 -20.51
N VAL A 135 6.23 12.67 -20.67
CA VAL A 135 5.62 11.39 -20.29
C VAL A 135 5.34 11.36 -18.78
N ARG A 136 6.32 11.73 -17.94
CA ARG A 136 6.10 11.77 -16.48
C ARG A 136 5.01 12.75 -16.05
N GLN A 137 4.97 13.93 -16.69
CA GLN A 137 3.93 14.92 -16.41
C GLN A 137 2.56 14.43 -16.87
N ALA A 138 2.48 13.83 -18.05
CA ALA A 138 1.23 13.27 -18.56
C ALA A 138 0.69 12.14 -17.69
N ILE A 139 1.55 11.25 -17.17
CA ILE A 139 1.15 10.23 -16.20
C ILE A 139 0.57 10.89 -14.93
N ALA A 140 1.24 11.91 -14.39
CA ALA A 140 0.79 12.57 -13.18
C ALA A 140 -0.54 13.34 -13.36
N MET A 141 -0.80 13.90 -14.55
CA MET A 141 -2.01 14.65 -14.89
C MET A 141 -3.13 13.72 -15.40
N GLY A 142 -2.80 12.56 -15.93
CA GLY A 142 -3.75 11.60 -16.47
C GLY A 142 -4.39 10.67 -15.44
N ILE A 143 -3.95 10.72 -14.17
CA ILE A 143 -4.48 9.86 -13.11
C ILE A 143 -5.46 10.66 -12.24
N ASP A 144 -6.75 10.29 -12.29
CA ASP A 144 -7.81 10.87 -11.48
C ASP A 144 -7.82 10.25 -10.07
N LYS A 145 -7.04 10.87 -9.17
CA LYS A 145 -6.89 10.38 -7.80
C LYS A 145 -8.15 10.56 -6.96
N GLU A 146 -8.94 11.61 -7.22
CA GLU A 146 -10.20 11.86 -6.50
C GLU A 146 -11.19 10.76 -6.83
N ARG A 147 -11.37 10.47 -8.11
CA ARG A 147 -12.24 9.38 -8.55
C ARG A 147 -11.81 8.02 -8.04
N PHE A 148 -10.50 7.78 -7.88
CA PHE A 148 -10.02 6.53 -7.28
C PHE A 148 -10.44 6.42 -5.81
N VAL A 149 -10.37 7.50 -5.05
CA VAL A 149 -10.80 7.52 -3.66
C VAL A 149 -12.32 7.30 -3.57
N ASP A 150 -13.09 7.99 -4.40
CA ASP A 150 -14.55 7.93 -4.35
C ASP A 150 -15.09 6.59 -4.87
N ASP A 151 -14.66 6.16 -6.07
CA ASP A 151 -15.25 5.01 -6.76
C ASP A 151 -14.64 3.67 -6.34
N LEU A 152 -13.32 3.61 -6.03
CA LEU A 152 -12.63 2.35 -5.73
C LEU A 152 -12.38 2.12 -4.24
N LEU A 153 -12.24 3.19 -3.46
CA LEU A 153 -11.98 3.12 -2.04
C LEU A 153 -13.20 3.48 -1.18
N ASP A 154 -14.36 3.71 -1.81
CA ASP A 154 -15.61 4.08 -1.15
C ASP A 154 -15.43 5.26 -0.16
N GLY A 155 -14.67 6.27 -0.56
CA GLY A 155 -14.32 7.44 0.25
C GLY A 155 -13.33 7.16 1.40
N ASN A 156 -12.74 5.95 1.47
CA ASN A 156 -11.81 5.57 2.55
C ASN A 156 -10.36 5.95 2.20
N GLY A 157 -10.11 7.23 2.02
CA GLY A 157 -8.80 7.77 1.71
C GLY A 157 -8.88 9.23 1.29
N TYR A 158 -7.79 9.76 0.77
CA TYR A 158 -7.76 11.08 0.16
C TYR A 158 -6.65 11.15 -0.92
N PRO A 159 -6.81 12.01 -1.93
CA PRO A 159 -5.80 12.21 -2.97
C PRO A 159 -4.50 12.74 -2.38
N ALA A 160 -3.43 11.98 -2.46
CA ALA A 160 -2.14 12.39 -1.91
C ALA A 160 -1.51 13.52 -2.74
N ALA A 161 -1.05 14.58 -2.06
CA ALA A 161 -0.26 15.65 -2.66
C ALA A 161 1.22 15.27 -2.76
N GLY A 162 1.73 14.51 -1.79
CA GLY A 162 3.13 14.14 -1.68
C GLY A 162 3.34 12.79 -0.99
N VAL A 163 4.59 12.53 -0.64
CA VAL A 163 5.03 11.26 -0.02
C VAL A 163 4.48 11.10 1.40
N TYR A 164 4.38 12.20 2.13
CA TYR A 164 3.88 12.20 3.50
C TYR A 164 2.42 12.62 3.55
N PRO A 165 1.55 11.83 4.19
CA PRO A 165 0.16 12.18 4.39
C PRO A 165 -0.03 13.47 5.22
N ASP A 166 -1.19 14.11 5.04
CA ASP A 166 -1.53 15.38 5.70
C ASP A 166 -1.70 15.27 7.22
N ASN A 167 -1.86 14.05 7.74
CA ASN A 167 -1.93 13.79 9.18
C ASN A 167 -0.58 13.93 9.91
N PHE A 168 0.53 14.12 9.17
CA PHE A 168 1.82 14.48 9.75
C PHE A 168 2.04 15.98 9.73
N SER A 169 2.69 16.51 10.77
CA SER A 169 3.05 17.94 10.86
C SER A 169 4.03 18.42 9.80
N PHE A 170 4.68 17.50 9.09
CA PHE A 170 5.63 17.71 8.00
C PHE A 170 5.10 17.21 6.63
N GLY A 171 3.81 16.82 6.57
CA GLY A 171 3.16 16.34 5.35
C GLY A 171 2.53 17.45 4.51
N GLY A 172 1.86 17.05 3.46
CA GLY A 172 0.88 17.72 2.62
C GLY A 172 1.15 19.16 2.14
N ASP A 173 1.16 20.08 3.04
CA ASP A 173 1.17 21.53 2.76
C ASP A 173 2.38 22.06 1.97
N ALA A 174 3.49 21.31 1.96
CA ALA A 174 4.73 21.71 1.28
C ALA A 174 4.78 21.32 -0.20
N VAL A 175 3.82 20.51 -0.67
CA VAL A 175 3.80 19.94 -2.02
C VAL A 175 2.48 20.24 -2.69
N THR A 176 2.52 20.84 -3.88
CA THR A 176 1.34 20.99 -4.74
C THR A 176 1.27 19.79 -5.69
N ALA A 177 0.23 18.97 -5.52
CA ALA A 177 -0.03 17.88 -6.46
C ALA A 177 -0.36 18.44 -7.85
N LYS A 178 -0.03 17.67 -8.89
CA LYS A 178 -0.59 17.92 -10.22
C LYS A 178 -2.10 17.59 -10.16
N GLU A 179 -2.89 18.54 -10.64
CA GLU A 179 -4.32 18.32 -10.83
C GLU A 179 -4.57 17.34 -11.95
N TYR A 180 -5.71 16.63 -11.89
CA TYR A 180 -6.18 15.81 -12.98
C TYR A 180 -6.58 16.70 -14.15
N ASP A 181 -5.85 16.61 -15.26
CA ASP A 181 -6.05 17.39 -16.48
C ASP A 181 -5.66 16.55 -17.70
N PRO A 182 -6.53 15.66 -18.16
CA PRO A 182 -6.25 14.80 -19.30
C PRO A 182 -6.05 15.57 -20.61
N ASP A 183 -6.69 16.73 -20.79
CA ASP A 183 -6.52 17.53 -22.01
C ASP A 183 -5.16 18.25 -21.98
N GLY A 184 -4.74 18.76 -20.83
CA GLY A 184 -3.39 19.29 -20.63
C GLY A 184 -2.32 18.21 -20.81
N ALA A 185 -2.57 16.98 -20.34
CA ALA A 185 -1.67 15.85 -20.56
C ALA A 185 -1.51 15.51 -22.06
N LYS A 186 -2.61 15.48 -22.84
CA LYS A 186 -2.56 15.30 -24.30
C LYS A 186 -1.74 16.40 -24.96
N THR A 187 -1.95 17.65 -24.56
CA THR A 187 -1.23 18.81 -25.10
C THR A 187 0.28 18.72 -24.85
N ILE A 188 0.70 18.39 -23.63
CA ILE A 188 2.12 18.22 -23.28
C ILE A 188 2.75 17.09 -24.10
N LEU A 189 2.05 15.97 -24.29
CA LEU A 189 2.54 14.87 -25.13
C LEU A 189 2.70 15.30 -26.59
N GLU A 190 1.72 16.01 -27.16
CA GLU A 190 1.77 16.50 -28.54
C GLU A 190 2.92 17.49 -28.76
N GLU A 191 3.11 18.45 -27.84
CA GLU A 191 4.23 19.40 -27.90
C GLU A 191 5.59 18.70 -27.79
N ALA A 192 5.66 17.57 -27.11
CA ALA A 192 6.87 16.75 -27.00
C ALA A 192 7.08 15.82 -28.21
N GLY A 193 6.12 15.75 -29.15
CA GLY A 193 6.19 14.96 -30.36
C GLY A 193 5.57 13.55 -30.24
N TRP A 194 4.85 13.27 -29.15
CA TRP A 194 4.05 12.05 -28.99
C TRP A 194 2.69 12.24 -29.66
N VAL A 195 2.46 11.63 -30.81
CA VAL A 195 1.23 11.76 -31.59
C VAL A 195 0.77 10.38 -32.09
N ASP A 196 -0.52 10.17 -32.08
CA ASP A 196 -1.13 9.00 -32.73
C ASP A 196 -1.07 9.22 -34.26
N THR A 197 -0.19 8.51 -34.92
CA THR A 197 0.09 8.70 -36.38
C THR A 197 -0.64 7.74 -37.27
N ASP A 198 -1.09 6.61 -36.75
CA ASP A 198 -1.78 5.57 -37.51
C ASP A 198 -3.28 5.42 -37.17
N GLY A 199 -3.72 6.09 -36.09
CA GLY A 199 -5.12 6.18 -35.70
C GLY A 199 -5.59 4.99 -34.86
N ASP A 200 -4.68 4.27 -34.23
CA ASP A 200 -4.99 3.13 -33.35
C ASP A 200 -5.34 3.54 -31.90
N GLY A 201 -5.15 4.83 -31.56
CA GLY A 201 -5.44 5.42 -30.27
C GLY A 201 -4.22 5.45 -29.32
N ILE A 202 -3.09 4.89 -29.71
CA ILE A 202 -1.83 4.91 -28.97
C ILE A 202 -0.89 5.92 -29.65
N ARG A 203 -0.12 6.64 -28.85
CA ARG A 203 0.79 7.66 -29.36
C ARG A 203 2.16 7.08 -29.66
N GLU A 204 2.83 7.61 -30.69
CA GLU A 204 4.20 7.28 -31.05
C GLU A 204 5.08 8.54 -31.15
N LYS A 205 6.38 8.31 -30.97
CA LYS A 205 7.43 9.29 -31.22
C LYS A 205 8.68 8.59 -31.75
N ASP A 206 9.19 9.02 -32.88
CA ASP A 206 10.40 8.47 -33.52
C ASP A 206 10.36 6.94 -33.72
N GLY A 207 9.16 6.38 -33.94
CA GLY A 207 8.93 4.95 -34.13
C GLY A 207 8.83 4.15 -32.82
N GLN A 208 8.83 4.81 -31.68
CA GLN A 208 8.59 4.22 -30.36
C GLN A 208 7.14 4.47 -29.94
N THR A 209 6.44 3.40 -29.57
CA THR A 209 5.07 3.46 -29.03
C THR A 209 5.10 3.93 -27.56
N LEU A 210 4.10 4.71 -27.18
CA LEU A 210 3.92 5.21 -25.81
C LEU A 210 3.39 4.10 -24.88
N THR A 211 4.24 3.09 -24.64
CA THR A 211 3.89 1.89 -23.86
C THR A 211 4.53 1.96 -22.49
N ILE A 212 3.75 1.77 -21.40
CA ILE A 212 4.20 1.74 -20.01
C ILE A 212 3.98 0.35 -19.42
N ARG A 213 5.06 -0.26 -18.92
CA ARG A 213 5.00 -1.52 -18.16
C ARG A 213 4.78 -1.17 -16.69
N TRP A 214 3.55 -1.44 -16.24
CA TRP A 214 3.09 -1.14 -14.88
C TRP A 214 3.21 -2.38 -14.00
N LEU A 215 4.17 -2.39 -13.09
CA LEU A 215 4.39 -3.47 -12.13
C LEU A 215 3.65 -3.20 -10.83
N THR A 216 2.96 -4.21 -10.30
CA THR A 216 2.29 -4.16 -8.99
C THR A 216 2.16 -5.55 -8.38
N TYR A 217 1.43 -5.69 -7.27
CA TYR A 217 1.26 -6.98 -6.58
C TYR A 217 -0.13 -7.13 -5.96
N PRO A 218 -0.66 -8.39 -5.87
CA PRO A 218 -2.04 -8.64 -5.43
C PRO A 218 -2.25 -8.70 -3.91
N SER A 219 -1.18 -8.75 -3.09
CA SER A 219 -1.31 -8.85 -1.62
C SER A 219 -1.87 -7.58 -0.96
N ARG A 220 -2.06 -6.51 -1.74
CA ARG A 220 -2.85 -5.32 -1.42
C ARG A 220 -3.95 -5.23 -2.46
N GLN A 221 -5.18 -5.50 -2.05
CA GLN A 221 -6.34 -5.64 -2.94
C GLN A 221 -6.61 -4.39 -3.79
N GLU A 222 -6.29 -3.23 -3.25
CA GLU A 222 -6.47 -1.95 -3.93
C GLU A 222 -5.53 -1.77 -5.14
N LEU A 223 -4.31 -2.32 -5.07
CA LEU A 223 -3.29 -2.09 -6.11
C LEU A 223 -3.65 -2.63 -7.50
N PRO A 224 -4.20 -3.86 -7.65
CA PRO A 224 -4.69 -4.31 -8.95
C PRO A 224 -5.84 -3.43 -9.48
N LEU A 225 -6.79 -3.04 -8.63
CA LEU A 225 -7.91 -2.17 -9.01
C LEU A 225 -7.42 -0.79 -9.47
N LEU A 226 -6.48 -0.20 -8.72
CA LEU A 226 -5.84 1.06 -9.10
C LEU A 226 -5.09 0.94 -10.42
N ALA A 227 -4.40 -0.19 -10.67
CA ALA A 227 -3.68 -0.42 -11.93
C ALA A 227 -4.64 -0.47 -13.13
N GLU A 228 -5.79 -1.14 -13.01
CA GLU A 228 -6.82 -1.19 -14.06
C GLU A 228 -7.42 0.19 -14.31
N ALA A 229 -7.70 0.97 -13.27
CA ALA A 229 -8.19 2.33 -13.40
C ALA A 229 -7.15 3.26 -14.06
N VAL A 230 -5.87 3.12 -13.70
CA VAL A 230 -4.76 3.82 -14.38
C VAL A 230 -4.66 3.42 -15.84
N GLN A 231 -4.75 2.12 -16.17
CA GLN A 231 -4.74 1.64 -17.55
C GLN A 231 -5.84 2.31 -18.38
N SER A 232 -7.05 2.41 -17.82
CA SER A 232 -8.17 3.08 -18.50
C SER A 232 -7.91 4.58 -18.69
N SER A 233 -7.54 5.29 -17.62
CA SER A 233 -7.39 6.76 -17.68
C SER A 233 -6.18 7.19 -18.52
N LEU A 234 -5.07 6.47 -18.48
CA LEU A 234 -3.92 6.73 -19.35
C LEU A 234 -4.18 6.30 -20.80
N GLY A 235 -4.96 5.25 -21.02
CA GLY A 235 -5.43 4.86 -22.36
C GLY A 235 -6.20 5.98 -23.04
N ASP A 236 -7.06 6.70 -22.33
CA ASP A 236 -7.83 7.83 -22.84
C ASP A 236 -6.96 9.02 -23.32
N ILE A 237 -5.69 9.07 -22.91
CA ILE A 237 -4.74 10.10 -23.34
C ILE A 237 -3.64 9.58 -24.28
N GLY A 238 -3.75 8.31 -24.69
CA GLY A 238 -2.91 7.72 -25.73
C GLY A 238 -1.75 6.85 -25.25
N PHE A 239 -1.79 6.35 -24.00
CA PHE A 239 -0.84 5.33 -23.53
C PHE A 239 -1.36 3.92 -23.79
N GLU A 240 -0.46 3.01 -24.09
CA GLU A 240 -0.65 1.59 -23.83
C GLU A 240 -0.07 1.26 -22.45
N VAL A 241 -0.89 0.72 -21.55
CA VAL A 241 -0.43 0.32 -20.22
C VAL A 241 -0.51 -1.20 -20.08
N ILE A 242 0.65 -1.84 -19.90
CA ILE A 242 0.77 -3.29 -19.72
C ILE A 242 0.92 -3.57 -18.22
N ILE A 243 -0.14 -4.12 -17.62
CA ILE A 243 -0.17 -4.42 -16.19
C ILE A 243 0.50 -5.78 -15.93
N ASN A 244 1.44 -5.80 -15.00
CA ASN A 244 1.99 -7.02 -14.39
C ASN A 244 1.73 -7.02 -12.89
N SER A 245 0.66 -7.70 -12.46
CA SER A 245 0.33 -7.88 -11.04
C SER A 245 0.79 -9.27 -10.58
N THR A 246 1.85 -9.32 -9.78
CA THR A 246 2.47 -10.58 -9.38
C THR A 246 3.00 -10.57 -7.95
N ALA A 247 2.92 -11.71 -7.27
CA ALA A 247 3.53 -11.89 -5.95
C ALA A 247 5.07 -11.81 -6.00
N ASP A 248 5.68 -12.10 -7.16
CA ASP A 248 7.13 -12.05 -7.40
C ASP A 248 7.65 -10.66 -7.82
N HIS A 249 6.88 -9.60 -7.54
CA HIS A 249 7.20 -8.22 -7.91
C HIS A 249 8.60 -7.75 -7.44
N ASN A 250 9.06 -8.25 -6.29
CA ASN A 250 10.36 -7.87 -5.75
C ASN A 250 11.53 -8.37 -6.61
N SER A 251 11.46 -9.60 -7.14
CA SER A 251 12.46 -10.13 -8.05
C SER A 251 12.46 -9.37 -9.38
N ILE A 252 11.27 -9.02 -9.90
CA ILE A 252 11.14 -8.25 -11.15
C ILE A 252 11.68 -6.84 -10.97
N ARG A 253 11.42 -6.19 -9.86
CA ARG A 253 11.86 -4.82 -9.57
C ARG A 253 13.38 -4.65 -9.55
N VAL A 254 14.14 -5.72 -9.27
CA VAL A 254 15.60 -5.69 -9.28
C VAL A 254 16.16 -5.53 -10.69
N ASP A 255 15.41 -5.96 -11.72
CA ASP A 255 15.77 -5.76 -13.12
C ASP A 255 15.14 -4.45 -13.65
N PRO A 256 15.92 -3.37 -13.82
CA PRO A 256 15.39 -2.09 -14.27
C PRO A 256 14.86 -2.12 -15.71
N THR A 257 15.17 -3.18 -16.48
CA THR A 257 14.67 -3.33 -17.85
C THR A 257 13.28 -3.98 -17.91
N ALA A 258 12.77 -4.48 -16.79
CA ALA A 258 11.53 -5.26 -16.74
C ALA A 258 10.27 -4.41 -16.45
N TRP A 259 10.41 -3.15 -16.03
CA TRP A 259 9.29 -2.29 -15.64
C TRP A 259 9.60 -0.80 -15.89
N ASP A 260 8.55 0.01 -16.02
CA ASP A 260 8.65 1.47 -16.17
C ASP A 260 8.06 2.22 -14.98
N VAL A 261 6.94 1.71 -14.45
CA VAL A 261 6.30 2.24 -13.23
C VAL A 261 6.02 1.08 -12.28
N TYR A 262 6.37 1.26 -11.01
CA TYR A 262 6.07 0.31 -9.94
C TYR A 262 5.09 0.92 -8.95
N ALA A 263 3.87 0.39 -8.90
CA ALA A 263 2.87 0.78 -7.94
C ALA A 263 2.98 -0.04 -6.66
N SER A 264 3.10 0.63 -5.53
CA SER A 264 3.21 0.00 -4.23
C SER A 264 2.49 0.78 -3.13
N ALA A 265 2.16 0.09 -2.04
CA ALA A 265 1.66 0.69 -0.82
C ALA A 265 2.75 0.66 0.25
N MET A 266 3.02 1.79 0.87
CA MET A 266 4.03 1.92 1.91
C MET A 266 3.48 2.72 3.10
N VAL A 267 3.86 2.30 4.30
CA VAL A 267 3.70 3.14 5.49
C VAL A 267 4.86 4.13 5.49
N THR A 268 4.57 5.41 5.36
CA THR A 268 5.57 6.47 5.37
C THR A 268 5.80 6.96 6.79
N ALA A 269 7.05 7.20 7.15
CA ALA A 269 7.44 7.60 8.50
C ALA A 269 6.79 6.73 9.60
N PRO A 270 7.00 5.40 9.63
CA PRO A 270 6.35 4.49 10.58
C PRO A 270 6.65 4.82 12.04
N THR A 271 7.74 5.52 12.29
CA THR A 271 8.16 6.00 13.63
C THR A 271 7.68 7.42 13.92
N GLY A 272 6.94 8.08 13.02
CA GLY A 272 6.55 9.48 13.11
C GLY A 272 7.70 10.48 12.88
N ASP A 273 8.80 10.01 12.30
CA ASP A 273 9.99 10.79 11.94
C ASP A 273 10.34 10.55 10.45
N PRO A 274 10.44 11.61 9.61
CA PRO A 274 10.64 11.49 8.15
C PRO A 274 12.02 10.98 7.76
#